data_b897b18b99e64d0e9f39bca23c39c099
#
_entry.id   b897b18b99e64d0e9f39bca23c39c099
#
_cell.length_a   1.000
_cell.length_b   1.000
_cell.length_c   1.000
_cell.angle_alpha   90.00
_cell.angle_beta   90.00
_cell.angle_gamma   90.00
#
_symmetry.space_group_name_H-M   'P 1'
#
loop_
_entity.id
_entity.type
_entity.pdbx_description
1 polymer ?
#
loop_
_entity_poly.entity_id
_entity_poly.type
_entity_poly.pdbx_seq_one_letter_code
_entity_poly.pdbx_strand_id
1 'polypeptide(L)'
;MMKKLLPFLCASALALSLTACASTINNSTADTASNVTFTFTGSGVTAAGETDTGYEIDGTALTITSSGTYTVSGSCADGSIKVKKGTTGVTLVLSDLTLTSEDTAAITCGKSSEVTILVSNGTENSLSDTEQNNDNNYPENENAENAVIKCKDGSTVTL
;
A
#
# COMPACT_ATOMS: atom_id res chain seq x y z
N MET A 1 -16.50 -0.34 84.32
CA MET A 1 -17.92 -0.02 84.23
C MET A 1 -18.37 -0.16 82.74
N MET A 2 -19.36 -1.02 82.59
CA MET A 2 -20.37 -1.09 81.51
C MET A 2 -19.85 -1.18 80.04
N LYS A 3 -19.84 -2.39 79.46
CA LYS A 3 -20.94 -3.15 78.80
C LYS A 3 -21.69 -2.35 77.72
N LYS A 4 -21.56 -2.83 76.47
CA LYS A 4 -22.64 -3.26 75.57
C LYS A 4 -22.02 -3.67 74.25
N LEU A 5 -22.03 -4.89 73.93
CA LEU A 5 -23.00 -5.73 73.18
C LEU A 5 -23.18 -5.37 71.69
N LEU A 6 -22.80 -6.33 70.91
CA LEU A 6 -23.11 -6.60 69.47
C LEU A 6 -24.61 -6.53 69.17
N PRO A 7 -25.03 -6.38 67.92
CA PRO A 7 -25.36 -7.59 67.20
C PRO A 7 -24.88 -7.71 65.74
N PHE A 8 -24.65 -8.95 65.38
CA PHE A 8 -24.65 -9.61 64.09
C PHE A 8 -25.59 -9.00 63.06
N LEU A 9 -25.12 -8.86 61.82
CA LEU A 9 -25.97 -9.00 60.69
C LEU A 9 -25.22 -9.79 59.58
N CYS A 10 -25.71 -10.98 59.37
CA CYS A 10 -25.35 -11.84 58.23
C CYS A 10 -25.79 -11.16 56.92
N ALA A 11 -24.89 -10.99 55.98
CA ALA A 11 -25.24 -10.77 54.59
C ALA A 11 -24.44 -11.76 53.75
N SER A 12 -25.16 -12.69 53.23
CA SER A 12 -24.74 -13.72 52.28
C SER A 12 -24.17 -13.12 51.00
N ALA A 13 -22.86 -13.30 50.81
CA ALA A 13 -22.24 -12.98 49.52
C ALA A 13 -22.51 -14.12 48.55
N LEU A 14 -23.33 -13.81 47.56
CA LEU A 14 -23.55 -14.65 46.39
C LEU A 14 -22.31 -14.53 45.49
N ALA A 15 -21.48 -15.53 45.48
CA ALA A 15 -20.35 -15.64 44.57
C ALA A 15 -20.86 -15.98 43.16
N LEU A 16 -21.00 -15.01 42.29
CA LEU A 16 -21.10 -15.27 40.86
C LEU A 16 -19.72 -15.64 40.35
N SER A 17 -19.50 -16.91 40.09
CA SER A 17 -18.37 -17.38 39.30
C SER A 17 -18.59 -16.99 37.84
N LEU A 18 -17.97 -15.88 37.42
CA LEU A 18 -17.76 -15.60 36.02
C LEU A 18 -16.67 -16.52 35.50
N THR A 19 -17.10 -17.59 34.82
CA THR A 19 -16.22 -18.38 33.97
C THR A 19 -15.82 -17.48 32.81
N ALA A 20 -14.65 -16.84 32.93
CA ALA A 20 -14.04 -16.15 31.81
C ALA A 20 -13.63 -17.21 30.77
N CYS A 21 -14.45 -17.35 29.73
CA CYS A 21 -14.02 -17.99 28.51
C CYS A 21 -12.88 -17.15 27.96
N ALA A 22 -11.65 -17.56 28.20
CA ALA A 22 -10.49 -17.01 27.51
C ALA A 22 -10.61 -17.43 26.05
N SER A 23 -11.28 -16.60 25.25
CA SER A 23 -11.11 -16.65 23.82
C SER A 23 -9.65 -16.31 23.55
N THR A 24 -8.87 -17.31 23.18
CA THR A 24 -7.56 -17.10 22.56
C THR A 24 -7.82 -16.28 21.31
N ILE A 25 -7.64 -14.97 21.41
CA ILE A 25 -7.54 -14.12 20.25
C ILE A 25 -6.24 -14.56 19.61
N ASN A 26 -6.32 -15.42 18.62
CA ASN A 26 -5.25 -15.56 17.66
C ASN A 26 -5.11 -14.18 17.03
N ASN A 27 -4.13 -13.44 17.51
CA ASN A 27 -3.68 -12.21 16.88
C ASN A 27 -2.94 -12.65 15.60
N SER A 28 -3.69 -13.20 14.62
CA SER A 28 -3.36 -13.03 13.22
C SER A 28 -3.28 -11.53 13.07
N THR A 29 -2.09 -10.99 12.93
CA THR A 29 -1.91 -9.68 12.34
C THR A 29 -2.61 -9.75 11.00
N ALA A 30 -3.88 -9.36 10.97
CA ALA A 30 -4.52 -8.99 9.73
C ALA A 30 -3.60 -7.90 9.19
N ASP A 31 -2.91 -8.22 8.11
CA ASP A 31 -2.19 -7.25 7.31
C ASP A 31 -3.25 -6.20 6.96
N THR A 32 -3.22 -5.08 7.69
CA THR A 32 -4.21 -4.02 7.52
C THR A 32 -3.85 -3.40 6.19
N ALA A 33 -4.61 -3.77 5.15
CA ALA A 33 -4.38 -3.29 3.81
C ALA A 33 -4.30 -1.76 3.84
N SER A 34 -3.16 -1.23 3.45
CA SER A 34 -2.92 0.21 3.44
C SER A 34 -3.87 0.88 2.44
N ASN A 35 -4.53 1.97 2.87
CA ASN A 35 -5.27 2.86 1.97
C ASN A 35 -4.53 4.19 1.92
N VAL A 36 -3.77 4.43 0.86
CA VAL A 36 -2.97 5.64 0.69
C VAL A 36 -3.26 6.26 -0.66
N THR A 37 -3.38 7.58 -0.67
CA THR A 37 -3.49 8.37 -1.90
C THR A 37 -2.18 9.08 -2.18
N PHE A 38 -1.66 8.91 -3.38
CA PHE A 38 -0.46 9.60 -3.87
C PHE A 38 -0.83 10.62 -4.91
N THR A 39 -0.20 11.78 -4.81
CA THR A 39 -0.32 12.82 -5.83
C THR A 39 1.06 13.12 -6.41
N PHE A 40 1.20 12.83 -7.69
CA PHE A 40 2.39 13.15 -8.47
C PHE A 40 2.38 14.63 -8.87
N THR A 41 3.54 15.25 -8.77
CA THR A 41 3.80 16.62 -9.24
C THR A 41 5.11 16.65 -10.03
N GLY A 42 5.40 17.75 -10.72
CA GLY A 42 6.66 17.89 -11.45
C GLY A 42 7.93 17.85 -10.57
N SER A 43 7.80 17.86 -9.24
CA SER A 43 8.93 17.89 -8.31
C SER A 43 8.93 16.80 -7.26
N GLY A 44 7.94 15.92 -7.26
CA GLY A 44 7.88 14.82 -6.30
C GLY A 44 6.50 14.22 -6.13
N VAL A 45 6.41 13.25 -5.22
CA VAL A 45 5.19 12.55 -4.84
C VAL A 45 4.83 12.93 -3.41
N THR A 46 3.56 13.22 -3.17
CA THR A 46 3.02 13.41 -1.82
C THR A 46 2.08 12.27 -1.47
N ALA A 47 2.09 11.84 -0.21
CA ALA A 47 1.23 10.79 0.31
C ALA A 47 0.21 11.36 1.30
N ALA A 48 -1.02 10.88 1.24
CA ALA A 48 -2.08 11.14 2.20
C ALA A 48 -2.84 9.83 2.48
N GLY A 49 -3.08 9.48 3.73
CA GLY A 49 -3.77 8.24 4.09
C GLY A 49 -3.65 7.88 5.55
N GLU A 50 -4.11 6.69 5.88
CA GLU A 50 -4.17 6.18 7.26
C GLU A 50 -2.83 5.67 7.78
N THR A 51 -1.85 5.46 6.90
CA THR A 51 -0.53 4.94 7.24
C THR A 51 0.55 5.61 6.41
N ASP A 52 1.72 5.77 7.00
CA ASP A 52 2.96 6.20 6.36
C ASP A 52 3.94 5.04 6.11
N THR A 53 3.45 3.81 6.17
CA THR A 53 4.20 2.58 5.91
C THR A 53 3.67 1.86 4.67
N GLY A 54 4.45 0.91 4.15
CA GLY A 54 4.06 0.12 2.98
C GLY A 54 4.44 0.74 1.64
N TYR A 55 5.17 1.84 1.66
CA TYR A 55 5.71 2.51 0.48
C TYR A 55 6.99 3.28 0.79
N GLU A 56 7.71 3.64 -0.25
CA GLU A 56 8.89 4.49 -0.22
C GLU A 56 8.76 5.55 -1.33
N ILE A 57 9.12 6.79 -1.05
CA ILE A 57 9.13 7.90 -2.02
C ILE A 57 10.57 8.41 -2.12
N ASP A 58 11.06 8.49 -3.35
CA ASP A 58 12.35 9.10 -3.68
C ASP A 58 12.14 10.07 -4.85
N GLY A 59 12.01 11.36 -4.53
CA GLY A 59 11.65 12.38 -5.52
C GLY A 59 10.33 12.08 -6.23
N THR A 60 10.40 11.78 -7.52
CA THR A 60 9.26 11.42 -8.38
C THR A 60 9.07 9.90 -8.55
N ALA A 61 9.87 9.09 -7.84
CA ALA A 61 9.73 7.65 -7.83
C ALA A 61 8.96 7.17 -6.59
N LEU A 62 7.91 6.36 -6.83
CA LEU A 62 7.10 5.71 -5.80
C LEU A 62 7.37 4.21 -5.82
N THR A 63 7.76 3.64 -4.69
CA THR A 63 7.88 2.18 -4.53
C THR A 63 6.85 1.67 -3.52
N ILE A 64 5.98 0.77 -3.96
CA ILE A 64 5.02 0.06 -3.09
C ILE A 64 5.70 -1.19 -2.54
N THR A 65 5.64 -1.35 -1.22
CA THR A 65 6.37 -2.41 -0.49
C THR A 65 5.47 -3.37 0.29
N SER A 66 4.18 -3.08 0.39
CA SER A 66 3.19 -3.92 1.12
C SER A 66 1.90 -4.07 0.33
N SER A 67 1.06 -5.02 0.73
CA SER A 67 -0.34 -5.15 0.28
C SER A 67 -1.14 -3.88 0.60
N GLY A 68 -2.15 -3.58 -0.22
CA GLY A 68 -3.02 -2.44 0.02
C GLY A 68 -3.66 -1.89 -1.23
N THR A 69 -4.50 -0.87 -1.03
CA THR A 69 -5.10 -0.07 -2.11
C THR A 69 -4.43 1.30 -2.14
N TYR A 70 -3.86 1.61 -3.26
CA TYR A 70 -3.08 2.82 -3.50
C TYR A 70 -3.69 3.61 -4.64
N THR A 71 -4.32 4.74 -4.32
CA THR A 71 -4.84 5.66 -5.33
C THR A 71 -3.74 6.59 -5.79
N VAL A 72 -3.53 6.69 -7.10
CA VAL A 72 -2.49 7.53 -7.69
C VAL A 72 -3.09 8.53 -8.66
N SER A 73 -2.67 9.78 -8.53
CA SER A 73 -3.21 10.91 -9.30
C SER A 73 -2.13 11.95 -9.62
N GLY A 74 -2.50 12.97 -10.40
CA GLY A 74 -1.66 14.11 -10.68
C GLY A 74 -0.85 13.98 -11.96
N SER A 75 0.20 14.80 -12.10
CA SER A 75 0.99 14.86 -13.35
C SER A 75 2.47 14.97 -13.07
N CYS A 76 3.26 14.12 -13.72
CA CYS A 76 4.71 14.16 -13.66
C CYS A 76 5.30 13.83 -15.05
N ALA A 77 6.25 14.65 -15.49
CA ALA A 77 6.91 14.47 -16.78
C ALA A 77 8.08 13.47 -16.73
N ASP A 78 8.56 13.16 -15.52
CA ASP A 78 9.53 12.11 -15.28
C ASP A 78 9.29 11.50 -13.89
N GLY A 79 8.52 10.41 -13.86
CA GLY A 79 8.15 9.72 -12.64
C GLY A 79 7.87 8.25 -12.86
N SER A 80 7.92 7.47 -11.79
CA SER A 80 7.69 6.03 -11.88
C SER A 80 6.98 5.46 -10.66
N ILE A 81 6.27 4.35 -10.87
CA ILE A 81 5.63 3.54 -9.83
C ILE A 81 6.21 2.14 -9.91
N LYS A 82 6.75 1.65 -8.82
CA LYS A 82 7.32 0.31 -8.72
C LYS A 82 6.62 -0.48 -7.61
N VAL A 83 6.14 -1.67 -7.92
CA VAL A 83 5.75 -2.63 -6.91
C VAL A 83 6.95 -3.53 -6.63
N LYS A 84 7.38 -3.60 -5.38
CA LYS A 84 8.57 -4.34 -4.95
C LYS A 84 8.41 -5.83 -5.23
N LYS A 85 9.52 -6.49 -5.51
CA LYS A 85 9.59 -7.95 -5.69
C LYS A 85 8.90 -8.69 -4.54
N GLY A 86 8.01 -9.63 -4.87
CA GLY A 86 7.33 -10.49 -3.90
C GLY A 86 6.18 -9.82 -3.15
N THR A 87 5.85 -8.55 -3.45
CA THR A 87 4.69 -7.88 -2.86
C THR A 87 3.42 -8.35 -3.54
N THR A 88 2.49 -8.89 -2.78
CA THR A 88 1.19 -9.40 -3.27
C THR A 88 0.03 -8.60 -2.72
N GLY A 89 -1.17 -8.75 -3.31
CA GLY A 89 -2.38 -8.07 -2.84
C GLY A 89 -2.33 -6.55 -3.01
N VAL A 90 -1.64 -6.07 -4.04
CA VAL A 90 -1.57 -4.63 -4.36
C VAL A 90 -2.67 -4.27 -5.33
N THR A 91 -3.43 -3.22 -5.01
CA THR A 91 -4.37 -2.57 -5.94
C THR A 91 -3.91 -1.14 -6.19
N LEU A 92 -3.55 -0.84 -7.43
CA LEU A 92 -3.28 0.53 -7.90
C LEU A 92 -4.55 1.08 -8.55
N VAL A 93 -5.07 2.18 -8.03
CA VAL A 93 -6.24 2.88 -8.59
C VAL A 93 -5.75 4.15 -9.26
N LEU A 94 -5.82 4.21 -10.60
CA LEU A 94 -5.45 5.38 -11.38
C LEU A 94 -6.62 6.37 -11.41
N SER A 95 -6.38 7.62 -11.02
CA SER A 95 -7.40 8.66 -10.89
C SER A 95 -6.87 10.00 -11.39
N ASP A 96 -7.12 10.33 -12.65
CA ASP A 96 -6.57 11.52 -13.32
C ASP A 96 -5.04 11.60 -13.24
N LEU A 97 -4.38 10.50 -13.58
CA LEU A 97 -2.93 10.38 -13.59
C LEU A 97 -2.36 10.61 -14.99
N THR A 98 -1.45 11.57 -15.13
CA THR A 98 -0.60 11.73 -16.30
C THR A 98 0.86 11.51 -15.89
N LEU A 99 1.40 10.36 -16.25
CA LEU A 99 2.74 9.95 -15.84
C LEU A 99 3.58 9.57 -17.06
N THR A 100 4.66 10.29 -17.26
CA THR A 100 5.72 9.93 -18.20
C THR A 100 6.94 9.48 -17.41
N SER A 101 7.65 8.48 -17.90
CA SER A 101 8.94 8.06 -17.34
C SER A 101 10.01 8.21 -18.42
N GLU A 102 11.12 8.87 -18.09
CA GLU A 102 12.18 9.12 -19.07
C GLU A 102 12.99 7.86 -19.35
N ASP A 103 13.49 7.21 -18.32
CA ASP A 103 14.53 6.18 -18.45
C ASP A 103 14.10 4.78 -18.00
N THR A 104 12.84 4.63 -17.54
CA THR A 104 12.31 3.34 -17.06
C THR A 104 10.83 3.19 -17.41
N ALA A 105 10.19 2.12 -16.97
CA ALA A 105 8.74 1.97 -17.12
C ALA A 105 7.97 2.92 -16.19
N ALA A 106 6.87 3.50 -16.65
CA ALA A 106 5.97 4.29 -15.81
C ALA A 106 5.40 3.43 -14.65
N ILE A 107 5.11 2.13 -14.91
CA ILE A 107 4.76 1.17 -13.86
C ILE A 107 5.59 -0.10 -14.02
N THR A 108 6.29 -0.50 -12.95
CA THR A 108 7.03 -1.77 -12.89
C THR A 108 6.41 -2.68 -11.84
N CYS A 109 5.90 -3.84 -12.27
CA CYS A 109 5.48 -4.92 -11.37
C CYS A 109 6.68 -5.83 -11.13
N GLY A 110 7.21 -5.81 -9.92
CA GLY A 110 8.42 -6.53 -9.54
C GLY A 110 8.26 -8.05 -9.66
N LYS A 111 9.38 -8.76 -9.73
CA LYS A 111 9.38 -10.23 -9.84
C LYS A 111 8.53 -10.87 -8.75
N SER A 112 7.63 -11.78 -9.12
CA SER A 112 6.72 -12.50 -8.21
C SER A 112 5.79 -11.57 -7.41
N SER A 113 5.46 -10.39 -7.94
CA SER A 113 4.44 -9.51 -7.37
C SER A 113 3.05 -9.86 -7.91
N GLU A 114 2.01 -9.44 -7.16
CA GLU A 114 0.61 -9.56 -7.57
C GLU A 114 -0.04 -8.18 -7.49
N VAL A 115 -0.48 -7.67 -8.64
CA VAL A 115 -0.93 -6.28 -8.80
C VAL A 115 -2.24 -6.24 -9.59
N THR A 116 -3.23 -5.56 -9.07
CA THR A 116 -4.44 -5.18 -9.79
C THR A 116 -4.36 -3.69 -10.12
N ILE A 117 -4.53 -3.31 -11.38
CA ILE A 117 -4.58 -1.92 -11.82
C ILE A 117 -6.02 -1.60 -12.20
N LEU A 118 -6.61 -0.62 -11.54
CA LEU A 118 -7.97 -0.15 -11.78
C LEU A 118 -7.94 1.31 -12.25
N VAL A 119 -8.92 1.68 -13.06
CA VAL A 119 -9.15 3.07 -13.46
C VAL A 119 -10.39 3.57 -12.75
N SER A 120 -10.30 4.71 -12.06
CA SER A 120 -11.45 5.34 -11.42
C SER A 120 -12.48 5.78 -12.45
N ASN A 121 -13.76 5.61 -12.13
CA ASN A 121 -14.84 6.02 -13.00
C ASN A 121 -14.80 7.53 -13.28
N GLY A 122 -14.92 7.90 -14.55
CA GLY A 122 -14.98 9.30 -14.97
C GLY A 122 -13.66 10.04 -14.96
N THR A 123 -12.54 9.32 -14.85
CA THR A 123 -11.19 9.89 -14.91
C THR A 123 -10.49 9.57 -16.21
N GLU A 124 -9.54 10.42 -16.61
CA GLU A 124 -8.66 10.21 -17.77
C GLU A 124 -7.24 9.95 -17.26
N ASN A 125 -6.63 8.86 -17.72
CA ASN A 125 -5.29 8.47 -17.31
C ASN A 125 -4.38 8.29 -18.52
N SER A 126 -3.16 8.78 -18.43
CA SER A 126 -2.14 8.66 -19.46
C SER A 126 -0.83 8.16 -18.85
N LEU A 127 -0.35 7.06 -19.36
CA LEU A 127 0.97 6.52 -19.02
C LEU A 127 1.81 6.50 -20.28
N SER A 128 3.03 6.99 -20.22
CA SER A 128 3.97 7.03 -21.34
C SER A 128 5.40 6.85 -20.86
N ASP A 129 6.27 6.53 -21.78
CA ASP A 129 7.71 6.53 -21.62
C ASP A 129 8.38 7.30 -22.78
N THR A 130 9.69 7.44 -22.73
CA THR A 130 10.48 8.05 -23.78
C THR A 130 11.36 7.02 -24.49
N GLU A 131 12.05 7.45 -25.54
CA GLU A 131 13.00 6.59 -26.26
C GLU A 131 14.17 6.13 -25.37
N GLN A 132 14.46 6.82 -24.27
CA GLN A 132 15.53 6.43 -23.33
C GLN A 132 15.18 5.16 -22.55
N ASN A 133 13.89 4.81 -22.43
CA ASN A 133 13.45 3.54 -21.88
C ASN A 133 13.61 2.36 -22.86
N ASN A 134 14.55 2.44 -23.78
CA ASN A 134 14.84 1.40 -24.79
C ASN A 134 16.33 1.05 -24.79
N ASP A 135 16.68 -0.10 -24.24
CA ASP A 135 18.07 -0.57 -24.13
C ASP A 135 18.75 -0.87 -25.48
N ASN A 136 17.98 -1.07 -26.57
CA ASN A 136 18.55 -1.21 -27.89
C ASN A 136 19.05 0.13 -28.46
N ASN A 137 18.37 1.24 -28.12
CA ASN A 137 18.73 2.57 -28.57
C ASN A 137 19.68 3.26 -27.58
N TYR A 138 19.53 2.97 -26.30
CA TYR A 138 20.30 3.55 -25.18
C TYR A 138 20.88 2.44 -24.28
N PRO A 139 21.87 1.67 -24.78
CA PRO A 139 22.42 0.52 -24.04
C PRO A 139 23.14 0.91 -22.74
N GLU A 140 23.48 2.17 -22.57
CA GLU A 140 24.04 2.72 -21.34
C GLU A 140 22.99 2.96 -20.24
N ASN A 141 21.70 2.92 -20.57
CA ASN A 141 20.62 3.04 -19.60
C ASN A 141 20.30 1.71 -18.96
N GLU A 142 20.94 1.42 -17.83
CA GLU A 142 20.73 0.18 -17.05
C GLU A 142 19.32 0.08 -16.43
N ASN A 143 18.53 1.16 -16.45
CA ASN A 143 17.15 1.21 -15.92
C ASN A 143 16.10 0.91 -16.99
N ALA A 144 16.48 0.86 -18.25
CA ALA A 144 15.54 0.65 -19.35
C ALA A 144 14.76 -0.66 -19.20
N GLU A 145 13.46 -0.57 -19.31
CA GLU A 145 12.54 -1.71 -19.16
C GLU A 145 11.83 -2.06 -20.48
N ASN A 146 12.00 -1.26 -21.53
CA ASN A 146 11.41 -1.44 -22.87
C ASN A 146 9.87 -1.53 -22.89
N ALA A 147 9.20 -0.89 -21.96
CA ALA A 147 7.75 -0.94 -21.82
C ALA A 147 7.24 0.18 -20.90
N VAL A 148 6.05 0.71 -21.20
CA VAL A 148 5.34 1.66 -20.33
C VAL A 148 4.89 0.97 -19.04
N ILE A 149 4.40 -0.26 -19.13
CA ILE A 149 4.08 -1.12 -17.98
C ILE A 149 4.89 -2.40 -18.12
N LYS A 150 5.80 -2.62 -17.19
CA LYS A 150 6.67 -3.78 -17.15
C LYS A 150 6.21 -4.80 -16.11
N CYS A 151 5.95 -6.02 -16.56
CA CYS A 151 5.69 -7.17 -15.70
C CYS A 151 6.94 -8.05 -15.66
N LYS A 152 7.59 -8.15 -14.50
CA LYS A 152 8.80 -9.00 -14.34
C LYS A 152 8.42 -10.46 -14.07
N ASP A 153 9.38 -11.38 -14.25
CA ASP A 153 9.17 -12.83 -14.12
C ASP A 153 8.33 -13.26 -12.92
N GLY A 154 7.29 -14.05 -13.18
CA GLY A 154 6.41 -14.59 -12.15
C GLY A 154 5.48 -13.55 -11.51
N SER A 155 5.42 -12.30 -12.02
CA SER A 155 4.41 -11.35 -11.58
C SER A 155 3.05 -11.67 -12.22
N THR A 156 1.97 -11.39 -11.46
CA THR A 156 0.59 -11.47 -11.94
C THR A 156 0.02 -10.07 -11.96
N VAL A 157 -0.50 -9.65 -13.12
CA VAL A 157 -1.12 -8.34 -13.28
C VAL A 157 -2.53 -8.51 -13.84
N THR A 158 -3.49 -7.86 -13.17
CA THR A 158 -4.90 -7.78 -13.59
C THR A 158 -5.23 -6.32 -13.95
N LEU A 159 -5.93 -6.11 -15.08
CA LEU A 159 -6.38 -4.81 -15.59
C LEU A 159 -7.90 -4.77 -15.63
#